data_7f84d45dc293a65145bb9acb3edb42d2
#
_entry.id   7f84d45dc293a65145bb9acb3edb42d2
#
_cell.length_a   1.000
_cell.length_b   1.000
_cell.length_c   1.000
_cell.angle_alpha   90.00
_cell.angle_beta   90.00
_cell.angle_gamma   90.00
#
_symmetry.space_group_name_H-M   'P 1'
#
loop_
_entity.id
_entity.type
_entity.pdbx_description
1 polymer ?
#
loop_
_entity_poly.entity_id
_entity_poly.type
_entity_poly.pdbx_seq_one_letter_code
_entity_poly.pdbx_strand_id
1 'polypeptide(L)'
;MRRSGLVLICALLIGLVPPAKAGVIPTPDATWMVDGPRVQDIVATESLVFLGGEFTRAIPEIGSAGVPSQNLVALDAVTSEPVWTQKIRFASGAASMVWDLELAPGGRILYVCGSFDTVGATSRTNVAALDPATGRLLPWAPHGVSGCRSLSTLGDGVFVGGGSSIRAMKSDGSTAWVDRTNGPVLTITSDGTSLYAGGRFSRIDDVATSMVGKLDPRTGAVDVSWELAAVPFTARGEGPFAIDLLVGGASLFVAAGGADYAARHDLASGGLQWWTDTSGSVQAIERISWGTVVLGGHFQWVADADTPECGTNDDPVRSCSVRLRLAAVSARTGTLREWNPVVTGAYSGVWSLDLDPLGRLHVGGEFTSIGGQAQLYYARLGAI
;
A
#
# COMPACT_ATOMS: atom_id res chain seq x y z
N MET A 1 -4.36 63.56 52.10
CA MET A 1 -3.98 63.14 50.76
C MET A 1 -3.38 61.72 50.89
N ARG A 2 -4.15 60.69 50.62
CA ARG A 2 -3.69 59.27 50.56
C ARG A 2 -3.64 58.85 49.11
N ARG A 3 -2.49 58.50 48.60
CA ARG A 3 -2.31 57.93 47.27
C ARG A 3 -2.50 56.41 47.34
N SER A 4 -3.51 55.92 46.65
CA SER A 4 -3.71 54.47 46.47
C SER A 4 -2.88 54.03 45.28
N GLY A 5 -1.94 53.12 45.51
CA GLY A 5 -1.19 52.45 44.46
C GLY A 5 -1.95 51.26 43.90
N LEU A 6 -2.16 51.27 42.62
CA LEU A 6 -2.77 50.18 41.84
C LEU A 6 -1.68 49.16 41.53
N VAL A 7 -1.78 47.95 42.09
CA VAL A 7 -0.90 46.83 41.80
C VAL A 7 -1.52 46.10 40.58
N LEU A 8 -0.83 46.18 39.45
CA LEU A 8 -1.19 45.47 38.24
C LEU A 8 -0.60 44.03 38.34
N ILE A 9 -1.45 43.04 38.58
CA ILE A 9 -1.07 41.62 38.53
C ILE A 9 -1.12 41.20 37.07
N CYS A 10 0.05 41.05 36.44
CA CYS A 10 0.22 40.39 35.15
C CYS A 10 0.03 38.89 35.36
N ALA A 11 -1.12 38.34 35.00
CA ALA A 11 -1.35 36.90 34.92
C ALA A 11 -0.61 36.35 33.70
N LEU A 12 0.47 35.60 33.97
CA LEU A 12 1.19 34.85 32.98
C LEU A 12 0.29 33.68 32.52
N LEU A 13 -0.37 33.82 31.36
CA LEU A 13 -1.02 32.73 30.66
C LEU A 13 0.07 31.77 30.17
N ILE A 14 0.41 30.78 30.96
CA ILE A 14 1.16 29.61 30.51
C ILE A 14 0.20 28.83 29.59
N GLY A 15 0.31 29.05 28.29
CA GLY A 15 -0.37 28.22 27.30
C GLY A 15 0.06 26.76 27.49
N LEU A 16 -0.86 25.93 27.97
CA LEU A 16 -0.69 24.48 27.96
C LEU A 16 -0.56 24.07 26.48
N VAL A 17 0.66 23.80 26.04
CA VAL A 17 0.92 23.11 24.78
C VAL A 17 0.29 21.72 24.95
N PRO A 18 -0.69 21.31 24.13
CA PRO A 18 -1.25 19.97 24.23
C PRO A 18 -0.10 18.96 24.02
N PRO A 19 -0.09 17.84 24.75
CA PRO A 19 0.93 16.83 24.55
C PRO A 19 0.93 16.41 23.07
N ALA A 20 2.11 16.38 22.46
CA ALA A 20 2.30 15.86 21.14
C ALA A 20 1.64 14.47 21.08
N LYS A 21 0.65 14.30 20.19
CA LYS A 21 0.00 13.01 20.01
C LYS A 21 1.08 12.03 19.60
N ALA A 22 1.19 10.91 20.34
CA ALA A 22 2.05 9.80 19.98
C ALA A 22 1.77 9.43 18.51
N GLY A 23 2.72 9.64 17.64
CA GLY A 23 2.69 9.33 16.22
C GLY A 23 3.82 8.37 15.89
N VAL A 24 3.84 7.84 14.68
CA VAL A 24 4.93 6.99 14.18
C VAL A 24 6.26 7.74 14.37
N ILE A 25 7.23 7.07 14.99
CA ILE A 25 8.59 7.61 15.13
C ILE A 25 9.17 7.77 13.71
N PRO A 26 9.65 8.95 13.33
CA PRO A 26 10.12 9.20 11.96
C PRO A 26 11.38 8.44 11.55
N THR A 27 12.12 7.88 12.52
CA THR A 27 13.37 7.13 12.29
C THR A 27 13.09 5.62 12.30
N PRO A 28 13.69 4.85 11.39
CA PRO A 28 13.49 3.41 11.36
C PRO A 28 14.23 2.70 12.49
N ASP A 29 13.70 1.55 12.87
CA ASP A 29 14.42 0.56 13.67
C ASP A 29 15.56 -0.05 12.84
N ALA A 30 16.59 -0.56 13.49
CA ALA A 30 17.60 -1.39 12.83
C ALA A 30 16.93 -2.70 12.38
N THR A 31 16.84 -2.92 11.06
CA THR A 31 16.22 -4.10 10.47
C THR A 31 17.07 -4.68 9.34
N TRP A 32 16.87 -5.95 9.06
CA TRP A 32 17.34 -6.51 7.80
C TRP A 32 16.65 -5.79 6.62
N MET A 33 17.34 -5.75 5.50
CA MET A 33 16.97 -5.10 4.25
C MET A 33 17.03 -6.12 3.11
N VAL A 34 16.77 -5.67 1.88
CA VAL A 34 17.05 -6.46 0.68
C VAL A 34 18.07 -5.74 -0.21
N ASP A 35 18.73 -6.46 -1.11
CA ASP A 35 19.77 -5.90 -1.99
C ASP A 35 19.21 -5.21 -3.25
N GLY A 36 17.88 -5.14 -3.38
CA GLY A 36 17.17 -4.30 -4.34
C GLY A 36 16.79 -4.99 -5.64
N PRO A 37 16.16 -4.27 -6.62
CA PRO A 37 15.96 -2.82 -6.61
C PRO A 37 14.72 -2.34 -5.83
N ARG A 38 13.82 -3.26 -5.36
CA ARG A 38 12.62 -2.83 -4.61
C ARG A 38 11.98 -3.92 -3.77
N VAL A 39 11.29 -3.50 -2.71
CA VAL A 39 10.20 -4.22 -2.07
C VAL A 39 8.89 -3.65 -2.63
N GLN A 40 8.09 -4.52 -3.24
CA GLN A 40 6.86 -4.13 -3.93
C GLN A 40 5.64 -4.32 -3.04
N ASP A 41 5.68 -5.34 -2.17
CA ASP A 41 4.60 -5.58 -1.22
C ASP A 41 5.09 -6.20 0.08
N ILE A 42 4.33 -5.97 1.15
CA ILE A 42 4.62 -6.40 2.51
C ILE A 42 3.34 -6.96 3.13
N VAL A 43 3.47 -8.09 3.84
CA VAL A 43 2.45 -8.57 4.78
C VAL A 43 3.11 -8.78 6.13
N ALA A 44 2.67 -8.06 7.15
CA ALA A 44 3.22 -8.11 8.49
C ALA A 44 2.22 -8.75 9.47
N THR A 45 2.72 -9.68 10.28
CA THR A 45 1.98 -10.34 11.35
C THR A 45 2.67 -10.12 12.69
N GLU A 46 2.12 -10.64 13.78
CA GLU A 46 2.77 -10.59 15.09
C GLU A 46 4.14 -11.29 15.11
N SER A 47 4.34 -12.32 14.29
CA SER A 47 5.52 -13.18 14.32
C SER A 47 6.40 -13.09 13.08
N LEU A 48 5.84 -12.80 11.91
CA LEU A 48 6.56 -12.79 10.64
C LEU A 48 6.22 -11.54 9.82
N VAL A 49 7.20 -11.09 9.03
CA VAL A 49 7.05 -10.07 8.01
C VAL A 49 7.49 -10.67 6.68
N PHE A 50 6.58 -10.71 5.72
CA PHE A 50 6.84 -11.20 4.37
C PHE A 50 7.15 -10.01 3.47
N LEU A 51 8.29 -10.07 2.76
CA LEU A 51 8.69 -9.06 1.79
C LEU A 51 8.69 -9.69 0.40
N GLY A 52 7.86 -9.15 -0.49
CA GLY A 52 7.80 -9.49 -1.90
C GLY A 52 8.34 -8.36 -2.76
N GLY A 53 9.00 -8.67 -3.90
CA GLY A 53 9.52 -7.61 -4.76
C GLY A 53 10.45 -8.12 -5.85
N GLU A 54 11.48 -7.33 -6.13
CA GLU A 54 12.56 -7.64 -7.05
C GLU A 54 13.89 -7.51 -6.32
N PHE A 55 14.45 -8.61 -5.85
CA PHE A 55 15.71 -8.66 -5.11
C PHE A 55 16.32 -10.06 -5.17
N THR A 56 17.61 -10.19 -4.81
CA THR A 56 18.34 -11.45 -4.87
C THR A 56 18.84 -11.92 -3.50
N ARG A 57 18.79 -11.07 -2.47
CA ARG A 57 19.27 -11.36 -1.12
C ARG A 57 18.52 -10.57 -0.07
N ALA A 58 18.41 -11.15 1.12
CA ALA A 58 18.17 -10.40 2.34
C ALA A 58 19.53 -10.08 3.00
N ILE A 59 19.75 -8.85 3.44
CA ILE A 59 21.03 -8.35 3.96
C ILE A 59 20.84 -7.68 5.33
N PRO A 60 21.72 -7.96 6.32
CA PRO A 60 21.65 -7.29 7.63
C PRO A 60 22.16 -5.85 7.59
N GLU A 61 23.07 -5.56 6.67
CA GLU A 61 23.68 -4.24 6.47
C GLU A 61 24.12 -4.05 5.03
N ILE A 62 24.26 -2.79 4.62
CA ILE A 62 24.68 -2.43 3.26
C ILE A 62 26.08 -2.97 2.99
N GLY A 63 26.22 -3.71 1.87
CA GLY A 63 27.49 -4.31 1.45
C GLY A 63 27.78 -5.67 2.06
N SER A 64 26.92 -6.22 2.94
CA SER A 64 27.08 -7.56 3.49
C SER A 64 26.71 -8.66 2.48
N ALA A 65 27.21 -9.87 2.69
CA ALA A 65 26.88 -11.01 1.84
C ALA A 65 25.42 -11.47 2.00
N GLY A 66 24.82 -11.29 3.17
CA GLY A 66 23.43 -11.63 3.47
C GLY A 66 23.04 -13.09 3.16
N VAL A 67 21.73 -13.33 3.10
CA VAL A 67 21.13 -14.64 2.80
C VAL A 67 20.53 -14.62 1.40
N PRO A 68 20.85 -15.60 0.52
CA PRO A 68 20.22 -15.68 -0.81
C PRO A 68 18.71 -15.81 -0.72
N SER A 69 18.01 -14.92 -1.41
CA SER A 69 16.55 -14.92 -1.53
C SER A 69 16.18 -14.31 -2.87
N GLN A 70 15.29 -14.92 -3.60
CA GLN A 70 14.89 -14.34 -4.89
C GLN A 70 13.42 -13.98 -4.86
N ASN A 71 13.17 -12.68 -4.70
CA ASN A 71 11.86 -12.02 -4.78
C ASN A 71 10.90 -12.29 -3.61
N LEU A 72 11.24 -13.18 -2.65
CA LEU A 72 10.40 -13.42 -1.49
C LEU A 72 11.22 -13.89 -0.29
N VAL A 73 11.05 -13.23 0.86
CA VAL A 73 11.64 -13.59 2.15
C VAL A 73 10.62 -13.39 3.27
N ALA A 74 10.67 -14.26 4.28
CA ALA A 74 10.03 -14.02 5.57
C ALA A 74 11.07 -13.66 6.61
N LEU A 75 10.84 -12.59 7.32
CA LEU A 75 11.64 -12.13 8.44
C LEU A 75 10.89 -12.39 9.76
N ASP A 76 11.61 -12.67 10.82
CA ASP A 76 11.07 -12.63 12.17
C ASP A 76 10.63 -11.20 12.52
N ALA A 77 9.41 -11.04 12.99
CA ALA A 77 8.84 -9.70 13.23
C ALA A 77 9.53 -8.92 14.36
N VAL A 78 10.24 -9.60 15.26
CA VAL A 78 10.96 -8.97 16.39
C VAL A 78 12.42 -8.70 16.03
N THR A 79 13.16 -9.75 15.63
CA THR A 79 14.60 -9.66 15.35
C THR A 79 14.90 -9.15 13.95
N SER A 80 13.93 -9.21 13.04
CA SER A 80 14.06 -8.94 11.60
C SER A 80 14.99 -9.92 10.85
N GLU A 81 15.46 -10.98 11.49
CA GLU A 81 16.28 -12.00 10.83
C GLU A 81 15.46 -12.85 9.86
N PRO A 82 16.05 -13.29 8.73
CA PRO A 82 15.37 -14.19 7.82
C PRO A 82 15.04 -15.53 8.47
N VAL A 83 13.77 -15.90 8.47
CA VAL A 83 13.24 -17.19 8.93
C VAL A 83 13.30 -18.21 7.79
N TRP A 84 12.85 -17.80 6.62
CA TRP A 84 12.96 -18.58 5.40
C TRP A 84 13.04 -17.69 4.17
N THR A 85 13.54 -18.25 3.07
CA THR A 85 13.63 -17.58 1.77
C THR A 85 13.04 -18.47 0.68
N GLN A 86 12.54 -17.83 -0.39
CA GLN A 86 12.09 -18.54 -1.58
C GLN A 86 12.80 -18.04 -2.84
N LYS A 87 12.74 -18.86 -3.89
CA LYS A 87 13.19 -18.51 -5.23
C LYS A 87 11.96 -18.44 -6.15
N ILE A 88 11.46 -17.24 -6.37
CA ILE A 88 10.32 -16.97 -7.25
C ILE A 88 10.86 -16.30 -8.50
N ARG A 89 10.81 -16.98 -9.64
CA ARG A 89 11.53 -16.54 -10.82
C ARG A 89 10.96 -17.12 -12.11
N PHE A 90 11.44 -16.64 -13.24
CA PHE A 90 11.33 -17.33 -14.51
C PHE A 90 12.45 -18.40 -14.64
N ALA A 91 12.10 -19.56 -15.13
CA ALA A 91 13.07 -20.63 -15.41
C ALA A 91 14.11 -20.21 -16.46
N SER A 92 13.73 -19.33 -17.36
CA SER A 92 14.61 -18.74 -18.39
C SER A 92 15.68 -17.79 -17.82
N GLY A 93 15.56 -17.36 -16.56
CA GLY A 93 16.39 -16.32 -15.98
C GLY A 93 15.97 -14.88 -16.32
N ALA A 94 14.84 -14.70 -17.00
CA ALA A 94 14.27 -13.37 -17.22
C ALA A 94 13.93 -12.66 -15.91
N ALA A 95 13.85 -11.33 -15.94
CA ALA A 95 13.45 -10.53 -14.80
C ALA A 95 12.08 -10.98 -14.27
N SER A 96 12.01 -11.18 -12.98
CA SER A 96 10.82 -11.69 -12.29
C SER A 96 10.54 -10.81 -11.08
N MET A 97 9.27 -10.74 -10.68
CA MET A 97 8.85 -9.90 -9.57
C MET A 97 7.66 -10.53 -8.83
N VAL A 98 7.65 -10.42 -7.53
CA VAL A 98 6.46 -10.55 -6.70
C VAL A 98 5.79 -9.19 -6.62
N TRP A 99 4.53 -9.12 -7.07
CA TRP A 99 3.76 -7.89 -7.13
C TRP A 99 2.90 -7.66 -5.90
N ASP A 100 2.39 -8.77 -5.33
CA ASP A 100 1.44 -8.71 -4.24
C ASP A 100 1.47 -10.01 -3.41
N LEU A 101 1.20 -9.88 -2.14
CA LEU A 101 1.16 -10.93 -1.13
C LEU A 101 -0.16 -10.82 -0.38
N GLU A 102 -0.83 -11.93 -0.17
CA GLU A 102 -2.08 -11.95 0.58
C GLU A 102 -2.09 -13.10 1.56
N LEU A 103 -2.29 -12.82 2.84
CA LEU A 103 -2.42 -13.84 3.86
C LEU A 103 -3.90 -14.23 4.00
N ALA A 104 -4.22 -15.48 3.69
CA ALA A 104 -5.58 -15.99 3.80
C ALA A 104 -6.17 -15.78 5.22
N PRO A 105 -7.48 -15.61 5.37
CA PRO A 105 -8.13 -15.58 6.66
C PRO A 105 -7.71 -16.78 7.54
N GLY A 106 -7.28 -16.49 8.76
CA GLY A 106 -6.74 -17.51 9.67
C GLY A 106 -5.24 -17.78 9.54
N GLY A 107 -4.53 -17.07 8.64
CA GLY A 107 -3.07 -17.02 8.62
C GLY A 107 -2.35 -18.31 8.21
N ARG A 108 -3.04 -19.24 7.51
CA ARG A 108 -2.49 -20.58 7.19
C ARG A 108 -1.94 -20.71 5.77
N ILE A 109 -2.21 -19.75 4.91
CA ILE A 109 -1.78 -19.74 3.51
C ILE A 109 -1.33 -18.34 3.18
N LEU A 110 -0.12 -18.21 2.65
CA LEU A 110 0.37 -17.00 2.01
C LEU A 110 0.22 -17.18 0.50
N TYR A 111 -0.66 -16.40 -0.10
CA TYR A 111 -0.77 -16.31 -1.55
C TYR A 111 0.26 -15.32 -2.09
N VAL A 112 0.82 -15.65 -3.23
CA VAL A 112 1.86 -14.86 -3.90
C VAL A 112 1.43 -14.61 -5.34
N CYS A 113 1.50 -13.38 -5.74
CA CYS A 113 1.13 -12.86 -7.05
C CYS A 113 2.34 -12.22 -7.72
N GLY A 114 2.53 -12.43 -9.02
CA GLY A 114 3.69 -11.83 -9.65
C GLY A 114 3.86 -12.13 -11.14
N SER A 115 5.07 -11.82 -11.60
CA SER A 115 5.57 -12.18 -12.93
C SER A 115 6.66 -13.24 -12.76
N PHE A 116 6.28 -14.51 -12.82
CA PHE A 116 7.16 -15.67 -12.66
C PHE A 116 6.53 -16.92 -13.28
N ASP A 117 7.33 -17.98 -13.46
CA ASP A 117 6.87 -19.31 -13.91
C ASP A 117 7.31 -20.45 -13.00
N THR A 118 8.16 -20.16 -11.99
CA THR A 118 8.62 -21.17 -11.03
C THR A 118 8.67 -20.63 -9.60
N VAL A 119 8.38 -21.54 -8.65
CA VAL A 119 8.64 -21.39 -7.22
C VAL A 119 9.59 -22.51 -6.80
N GLY A 120 10.80 -22.16 -6.41
CA GLY A 120 11.90 -23.14 -6.24
C GLY A 120 12.17 -23.86 -7.56
N ALA A 121 11.98 -25.19 -7.56
CA ALA A 121 12.11 -26.07 -8.74
C ALA A 121 10.75 -26.43 -9.37
N THR A 122 9.62 -25.96 -8.82
CA THR A 122 8.28 -26.36 -9.24
C THR A 122 7.65 -25.29 -10.12
N SER A 123 7.04 -25.71 -11.23
CA SER A 123 6.30 -24.80 -12.12
C SER A 123 5.08 -24.21 -11.41
N ARG A 124 4.98 -22.88 -11.41
CA ARG A 124 3.84 -22.06 -10.92
C ARG A 124 3.84 -20.75 -11.68
N THR A 125 2.81 -20.51 -12.43
CA THR A 125 2.74 -19.31 -13.29
C THR A 125 1.93 -18.22 -12.63
N ASN A 126 2.58 -17.09 -12.35
CA ASN A 126 2.03 -15.82 -11.89
C ASN A 126 1.37 -15.84 -10.49
N VAL A 127 0.93 -17.00 -9.99
CA VAL A 127 0.34 -17.16 -8.66
C VAL A 127 0.80 -18.45 -7.99
N ALA A 128 0.95 -18.42 -6.68
CA ALA A 128 1.31 -19.58 -5.86
C ALA A 128 0.70 -19.45 -4.46
N ALA A 129 0.62 -20.58 -3.75
CA ALA A 129 0.25 -20.62 -2.33
C ALA A 129 1.40 -21.26 -1.55
N LEU A 130 1.80 -20.64 -0.45
CA LEU A 130 2.87 -21.08 0.43
C LEU A 130 2.35 -21.31 1.86
N ASP A 131 2.98 -22.21 2.57
CA ASP A 131 2.88 -22.31 4.02
C ASP A 131 3.64 -21.11 4.64
N PRO A 132 2.98 -20.19 5.35
CA PRO A 132 3.61 -18.96 5.83
C PRO A 132 4.69 -19.22 6.87
N ALA A 133 4.61 -20.31 7.66
CA ALA A 133 5.59 -20.60 8.69
C ALA A 133 6.91 -21.16 8.14
N THR A 134 6.85 -21.84 6.97
CA THR A 134 8.02 -22.59 6.43
C THR A 134 8.43 -22.16 5.04
N GLY A 135 7.64 -21.36 4.35
CA GLY A 135 7.84 -21.00 2.94
C GLY A 135 7.61 -22.17 1.96
N ARG A 136 7.13 -23.33 2.44
CA ARG A 136 6.90 -24.52 1.61
C ARG A 136 5.75 -24.27 0.62
N LEU A 137 5.99 -24.58 -0.65
CA LEU A 137 4.97 -24.52 -1.70
C LEU A 137 3.83 -25.50 -1.42
N LEU A 138 2.60 -25.00 -1.48
CA LEU A 138 1.38 -25.78 -1.32
C LEU A 138 0.87 -26.31 -2.68
N PRO A 139 -0.01 -27.32 -2.71
CA PRO A 139 -0.49 -27.94 -3.95
C PRO A 139 -1.32 -27.02 -4.84
N TRP A 140 -1.92 -25.95 -4.27
CA TRP A 140 -2.77 -25.01 -5.02
C TRP A 140 -2.05 -24.47 -6.26
N ALA A 141 -2.60 -24.72 -7.42
CA ALA A 141 -1.99 -24.44 -8.72
C ALA A 141 -3.04 -24.05 -9.76
N PRO A 142 -3.55 -22.81 -9.70
CA PRO A 142 -4.55 -22.37 -10.65
C PRO A 142 -3.99 -22.26 -12.06
N HIS A 143 -4.85 -22.51 -13.05
CA HIS A 143 -4.52 -22.41 -14.45
C HIS A 143 -5.16 -21.18 -15.10
N GLY A 144 -4.57 -20.70 -16.21
CA GLY A 144 -5.13 -19.62 -17.02
C GLY A 144 -4.95 -18.22 -16.46
N VAL A 145 -4.12 -18.04 -15.42
CA VAL A 145 -3.75 -16.72 -14.90
C VAL A 145 -2.66 -16.14 -15.80
N SER A 146 -3.04 -15.29 -16.76
CA SER A 146 -2.12 -14.69 -17.74
C SER A 146 -1.29 -13.53 -17.19
N GLY A 147 -1.61 -13.04 -16.00
CA GLY A 147 -0.89 -12.01 -15.27
C GLY A 147 -1.54 -11.79 -13.91
N CYS A 148 -0.75 -11.41 -12.93
CA CYS A 148 -1.24 -11.08 -11.61
C CYS A 148 -0.55 -9.80 -11.12
N ARG A 149 -1.34 -8.86 -10.65
CA ARG A 149 -0.89 -7.58 -10.11
C ARG A 149 -1.34 -7.38 -8.67
N SER A 150 -2.51 -7.92 -8.33
CA SER A 150 -3.07 -7.86 -6.99
C SER A 150 -3.89 -9.11 -6.66
N LEU A 151 -3.92 -9.45 -5.39
CA LEU A 151 -4.69 -10.53 -4.77
C LEU A 151 -5.62 -9.95 -3.71
N SER A 152 -6.72 -10.66 -3.48
CA SER A 152 -7.54 -10.50 -2.27
C SER A 152 -8.16 -11.82 -1.92
N THR A 153 -8.47 -12.04 -0.64
CA THR A 153 -9.16 -13.22 -0.16
C THR A 153 -10.45 -12.87 0.55
N LEU A 154 -11.50 -13.67 0.31
CA LEU A 154 -12.78 -13.55 1.00
C LEU A 154 -13.43 -14.92 1.15
N GLY A 155 -13.63 -15.38 2.39
CA GLY A 155 -14.02 -16.74 2.67
C GLY A 155 -13.02 -17.75 2.11
N ASP A 156 -13.49 -18.68 1.26
CA ASP A 156 -12.61 -19.66 0.57
C ASP A 156 -12.19 -19.19 -0.83
N GLY A 157 -12.62 -18.01 -1.27
CA GLY A 157 -12.32 -17.45 -2.58
C GLY A 157 -10.98 -16.72 -2.59
N VAL A 158 -10.22 -16.88 -3.67
CA VAL A 158 -9.02 -16.11 -3.98
C VAL A 158 -9.29 -15.30 -5.24
N PHE A 159 -9.14 -13.98 -5.16
CA PHE A 159 -9.42 -13.06 -6.26
C PHE A 159 -8.11 -12.53 -6.81
N VAL A 160 -7.97 -12.59 -8.13
CA VAL A 160 -6.74 -12.24 -8.85
C VAL A 160 -7.05 -11.13 -9.82
N GLY A 161 -6.42 -9.97 -9.65
CA GLY A 161 -6.43 -8.85 -10.58
C GLY A 161 -5.12 -8.76 -11.35
N GLY A 162 -5.21 -8.55 -12.66
CA GLY A 162 -4.01 -8.35 -13.46
C GLY A 162 -4.29 -8.33 -14.96
N GLY A 163 -3.44 -7.63 -15.71
CA GLY A 163 -3.76 -7.34 -17.10
C GLY A 163 -5.12 -6.66 -17.22
N SER A 164 -5.99 -7.17 -18.06
CA SER A 164 -7.36 -6.66 -18.24
C SER A 164 -8.40 -7.67 -17.77
N SER A 165 -8.21 -8.24 -16.56
CA SER A 165 -9.16 -9.21 -16.00
C SER A 165 -9.16 -9.26 -14.49
N ILE A 166 -10.33 -9.60 -13.94
CA ILE A 166 -10.56 -9.98 -12.55
C ILE A 166 -10.99 -11.45 -12.57
N ARG A 167 -10.44 -12.27 -11.68
CA ARG A 167 -10.73 -13.70 -11.63
C ARG A 167 -11.01 -14.14 -10.20
N ALA A 168 -12.03 -14.95 -10.02
CA ALA A 168 -12.21 -15.69 -8.77
C ALA A 168 -11.71 -17.13 -8.95
N MET A 169 -10.87 -17.55 -8.03
CA MET A 169 -10.31 -18.90 -7.96
C MET A 169 -10.89 -19.61 -6.73
N LYS A 170 -11.22 -20.88 -6.87
CA LYS A 170 -11.65 -21.74 -5.77
C LYS A 170 -10.44 -22.30 -5.01
N SER A 171 -10.69 -22.88 -3.86
CA SER A 171 -9.69 -23.54 -3.03
C SER A 171 -8.97 -24.71 -3.71
N ASP A 172 -9.58 -25.33 -4.73
CA ASP A 172 -8.98 -26.37 -5.56
C ASP A 172 -8.14 -25.83 -6.72
N GLY A 173 -8.10 -24.49 -6.90
CA GLY A 173 -7.39 -23.81 -8.00
C GLY A 173 -8.19 -23.68 -9.29
N SER A 174 -9.43 -24.20 -9.35
CA SER A 174 -10.31 -23.99 -10.51
C SER A 174 -10.87 -22.55 -10.53
N THR A 175 -11.14 -22.03 -11.74
CA THR A 175 -11.76 -20.73 -11.91
C THR A 175 -13.25 -20.80 -11.60
N ALA A 176 -13.76 -19.89 -10.75
CA ALA A 176 -15.18 -19.73 -10.49
C ALA A 176 -15.85 -18.82 -11.53
N TRP A 177 -15.26 -17.67 -11.75
CA TRP A 177 -15.68 -16.68 -12.77
C TRP A 177 -14.52 -15.81 -13.25
N VAL A 178 -14.70 -15.13 -14.36
CA VAL A 178 -13.74 -14.19 -14.95
C VAL A 178 -14.49 -13.03 -15.56
N ASP A 179 -14.15 -11.82 -15.15
CA ASP A 179 -14.61 -10.57 -15.75
C ASP A 179 -13.47 -9.87 -16.47
N ARG A 180 -13.80 -9.13 -17.52
CA ARG A 180 -12.84 -8.39 -18.33
C ARG A 180 -12.97 -6.90 -18.08
N THR A 181 -11.84 -6.23 -18.07
CA THR A 181 -11.77 -4.77 -18.01
C THR A 181 -11.23 -4.21 -19.33
N ASN A 182 -11.55 -2.95 -19.62
CA ASN A 182 -10.99 -2.28 -20.82
C ASN A 182 -9.61 -1.64 -20.56
N GLY A 183 -8.96 -1.97 -19.45
CA GLY A 183 -7.62 -1.54 -19.09
C GLY A 183 -7.08 -2.31 -17.89
N PRO A 184 -5.85 -2.05 -17.44
CA PRO A 184 -5.20 -2.82 -16.38
C PRO A 184 -5.93 -2.73 -15.03
N VAL A 185 -6.09 -3.89 -14.36
CA VAL A 185 -6.44 -4.00 -12.94
C VAL A 185 -5.16 -3.92 -12.13
N LEU A 186 -5.08 -3.01 -11.17
CA LEU A 186 -3.89 -2.75 -10.37
C LEU A 186 -4.04 -3.17 -8.92
N THR A 187 -5.27 -3.13 -8.39
CA THR A 187 -5.56 -3.43 -6.99
C THR A 187 -6.92 -4.10 -6.85
N ILE A 188 -7.05 -5.02 -5.91
CA ILE A 188 -8.31 -5.63 -5.46
C ILE A 188 -8.30 -5.65 -3.94
N THR A 189 -9.41 -5.25 -3.33
CA THR A 189 -9.63 -5.36 -1.89
C THR A 189 -11.06 -5.81 -1.59
N SER A 190 -11.36 -6.12 -0.33
CA SER A 190 -12.66 -6.63 0.13
C SER A 190 -13.08 -5.95 1.43
N ASP A 191 -14.41 -5.76 1.59
CA ASP A 191 -15.01 -5.33 2.86
C ASP A 191 -15.56 -6.49 3.70
N GLY A 192 -15.28 -7.73 3.29
CA GLY A 192 -15.84 -8.94 3.91
C GLY A 192 -17.16 -9.40 3.28
N THR A 193 -17.77 -8.60 2.41
CA THR A 193 -19.04 -8.89 1.72
C THR A 193 -18.98 -8.64 0.22
N SER A 194 -18.24 -7.64 -0.21
CA SER A 194 -18.07 -7.21 -1.60
C SER A 194 -16.59 -7.11 -1.94
N LEU A 195 -16.29 -7.19 -3.23
CA LEU A 195 -14.98 -6.87 -3.78
C LEU A 195 -14.96 -5.46 -4.36
N TYR A 196 -13.81 -4.82 -4.29
CA TYR A 196 -13.52 -3.56 -4.93
C TYR A 196 -12.28 -3.74 -5.81
N ALA A 197 -12.44 -3.59 -7.12
CA ALA A 197 -11.34 -3.69 -8.07
C ALA A 197 -11.02 -2.29 -8.60
N GLY A 198 -9.75 -1.91 -8.51
CA GLY A 198 -9.23 -0.63 -8.95
C GLY A 198 -8.18 -0.75 -10.04
N GLY A 199 -8.03 0.29 -10.85
CA GLY A 199 -7.04 0.28 -11.91
C GLY A 199 -7.21 1.40 -12.93
N ARG A 200 -6.62 1.17 -14.12
CA ARG A 200 -6.69 2.08 -15.27
C ARG A 200 -7.74 1.58 -16.27
N PHE A 201 -8.97 1.51 -15.84
CA PHE A 201 -10.11 1.08 -16.65
C PHE A 201 -11.35 1.95 -16.37
N SER A 202 -12.33 1.90 -17.23
CA SER A 202 -13.61 2.57 -17.12
C SER A 202 -14.80 1.64 -17.39
N ARG A 203 -14.54 0.33 -17.55
CA ARG A 203 -15.56 -0.70 -17.76
C ARG A 203 -15.09 -2.03 -17.18
N ILE A 204 -16.06 -2.75 -16.58
CA ILE A 204 -15.92 -4.16 -16.24
C ILE A 204 -17.00 -4.89 -17.05
N ASP A 205 -16.61 -5.82 -17.90
CA ASP A 205 -17.44 -6.40 -18.97
C ASP A 205 -18.17 -5.28 -19.74
N ASP A 206 -19.48 -5.32 -19.81
CA ASP A 206 -20.30 -4.30 -20.49
C ASP A 206 -20.76 -3.16 -19.56
N VAL A 207 -20.42 -3.21 -18.26
CA VAL A 207 -20.83 -2.21 -17.29
C VAL A 207 -19.81 -1.07 -17.24
N ALA A 208 -20.27 0.16 -17.45
CA ALA A 208 -19.46 1.35 -17.22
C ALA A 208 -19.19 1.50 -15.72
N THR A 209 -17.94 1.74 -15.36
CA THR A 209 -17.50 2.06 -14.02
C THR A 209 -16.60 3.28 -14.07
N SER A 210 -16.23 3.85 -12.94
CA SER A 210 -15.07 4.74 -12.90
C SER A 210 -13.80 3.88 -12.77
N MET A 211 -12.71 4.43 -12.26
CA MET A 211 -11.47 3.67 -12.01
C MET A 211 -11.58 2.59 -10.93
N VAL A 212 -12.73 2.46 -10.26
CA VAL A 212 -13.03 1.43 -9.26
C VAL A 212 -14.43 0.88 -9.51
N GLY A 213 -14.56 -0.45 -9.51
CA GLY A 213 -15.84 -1.15 -9.54
C GLY A 213 -16.06 -1.97 -8.27
N LYS A 214 -17.32 -2.04 -7.81
CA LYS A 214 -17.77 -2.91 -6.73
C LYS A 214 -18.44 -4.14 -7.30
N LEU A 215 -18.07 -5.35 -6.84
CA LEU A 215 -18.51 -6.63 -7.40
C LEU A 215 -19.04 -7.59 -6.31
N ASP A 216 -19.99 -8.42 -6.70
CA ASP A 216 -20.38 -9.59 -5.91
C ASP A 216 -19.26 -10.65 -5.98
N PRO A 217 -18.67 -11.07 -4.86
CA PRO A 217 -17.54 -12.01 -4.87
C PRO A 217 -17.89 -13.42 -5.37
N ARG A 218 -19.17 -13.81 -5.36
CA ARG A 218 -19.60 -15.15 -5.79
C ARG A 218 -19.83 -15.24 -7.29
N THR A 219 -20.24 -14.16 -7.92
CA THR A 219 -20.68 -14.15 -9.33
C THR A 219 -19.84 -13.26 -10.23
N GLY A 220 -19.07 -12.33 -9.70
CA GLY A 220 -18.40 -11.27 -10.44
C GLY A 220 -19.32 -10.10 -10.82
N ALA A 221 -20.63 -10.21 -10.61
CA ALA A 221 -21.57 -9.17 -11.03
C ALA A 221 -21.24 -7.79 -10.45
N VAL A 222 -21.10 -6.79 -11.33
CA VAL A 222 -20.85 -5.40 -10.91
C VAL A 222 -22.10 -4.81 -10.29
N ASP A 223 -21.95 -4.17 -9.12
CA ASP A 223 -23.00 -3.41 -8.46
C ASP A 223 -23.26 -2.10 -9.19
N VAL A 224 -24.23 -2.08 -10.10
CA VAL A 224 -24.57 -0.91 -10.91
C VAL A 224 -25.21 0.23 -10.10
N SER A 225 -25.59 -0.01 -8.87
CA SER A 225 -26.13 1.00 -7.96
C SER A 225 -25.04 1.75 -7.18
N TRP A 226 -23.80 1.25 -7.24
CA TRP A 226 -22.64 1.83 -6.59
C TRP A 226 -21.71 2.46 -7.63
N GLU A 227 -21.31 3.70 -7.40
CA GLU A 227 -20.38 4.42 -8.25
C GLU A 227 -19.41 5.23 -7.38
N LEU A 228 -18.11 5.14 -7.69
CA LEU A 228 -17.11 5.98 -7.04
C LEU A 228 -17.28 7.42 -7.52
N ALA A 229 -17.62 8.33 -6.60
CA ALA A 229 -17.77 9.74 -6.93
C ALA A 229 -16.45 10.35 -7.41
N ALA A 230 -16.54 11.15 -8.48
CA ALA A 230 -15.37 11.82 -9.03
C ALA A 230 -14.76 12.83 -8.02
N VAL A 231 -13.43 12.89 -8.00
CA VAL A 231 -12.67 13.92 -7.28
C VAL A 231 -12.61 15.16 -8.17
N PRO A 232 -12.92 16.37 -7.66
CA PRO A 232 -12.81 17.60 -8.42
C PRO A 232 -11.34 18.06 -8.46
N PHE A 233 -10.61 17.66 -9.47
CA PHE A 233 -9.20 18.04 -9.68
C PHE A 233 -9.02 18.74 -11.03
N THR A 234 -7.95 19.54 -11.15
CA THR A 234 -7.53 20.07 -12.44
C THR A 234 -6.81 18.95 -13.21
N ALA A 235 -7.26 18.66 -14.43
CA ALA A 235 -6.67 17.59 -15.23
C ALA A 235 -5.17 17.82 -15.48
N ARG A 236 -4.36 16.87 -15.04
CA ARG A 236 -2.91 16.85 -15.25
C ARG A 236 -2.57 15.65 -16.12
N GLY A 237 -2.53 15.83 -17.43
CA GLY A 237 -2.14 14.78 -18.38
C GLY A 237 -3.15 13.64 -18.50
N GLU A 238 -2.80 12.44 -18.01
CA GLU A 238 -3.65 11.27 -18.05
C GLU A 238 -4.77 11.34 -17.00
N GLY A 239 -5.93 10.76 -17.29
CA GLY A 239 -7.02 10.65 -16.31
C GLY A 239 -6.61 9.82 -15.07
N PRO A 240 -7.36 9.95 -13.95
CA PRO A 240 -7.03 9.25 -12.72
C PRO A 240 -7.19 7.73 -12.88
N PHE A 241 -6.36 6.99 -12.14
CA PHE A 241 -6.48 5.55 -11.97
C PHE A 241 -6.13 5.14 -10.55
N ALA A 242 -6.81 4.12 -10.03
CA ALA A 242 -6.54 3.60 -8.70
C ALA A 242 -5.30 2.72 -8.72
N ILE A 243 -4.36 2.99 -7.84
CA ILE A 243 -3.14 2.19 -7.65
C ILE A 243 -3.29 1.27 -6.46
N ASP A 244 -3.87 1.79 -5.36
CA ASP A 244 -4.12 1.04 -4.15
C ASP A 244 -5.47 1.42 -3.52
N LEU A 245 -6.10 0.47 -2.84
CA LEU A 245 -7.40 0.60 -2.20
C LEU A 245 -7.34 0.03 -0.78
N LEU A 246 -7.80 0.82 0.19
CA LEU A 246 -7.88 0.40 1.58
C LEU A 246 -9.32 0.51 2.09
N VAL A 247 -9.90 -0.59 2.53
CA VAL A 247 -11.16 -0.59 3.25
C VAL A 247 -10.92 -0.37 4.73
N GLY A 248 -11.56 0.64 5.30
CA GLY A 248 -11.38 0.97 6.70
C GLY A 248 -12.67 1.40 7.41
N GLY A 249 -13.38 0.45 8.04
CA GLY A 249 -14.71 0.70 8.61
C GLY A 249 -15.73 1.01 7.50
N ALA A 250 -16.47 2.11 7.61
CA ALA A 250 -17.43 2.55 6.58
C ALA A 250 -16.78 3.39 5.46
N SER A 251 -15.50 3.20 5.18
CA SER A 251 -14.75 4.03 4.23
C SER A 251 -13.92 3.20 3.26
N LEU A 252 -13.87 3.66 2.02
CA LEU A 252 -12.91 3.26 1.02
C LEU A 252 -11.91 4.40 0.83
N PHE A 253 -10.65 4.14 1.11
CA PHE A 253 -9.55 5.05 0.79
C PHE A 253 -8.95 4.65 -0.54
N VAL A 254 -8.62 5.64 -1.35
CA VAL A 254 -8.11 5.46 -2.72
C VAL A 254 -6.78 6.18 -2.84
N ALA A 255 -5.74 5.45 -3.22
CA ALA A 255 -4.48 5.99 -3.68
C ALA A 255 -4.49 6.06 -5.21
N ALA A 256 -4.29 7.24 -5.76
CA ALA A 256 -4.44 7.46 -7.20
C ALA A 256 -3.19 8.02 -7.86
N GLY A 257 -3.00 7.61 -9.14
CA GLY A 257 -2.04 8.17 -10.07
C GLY A 257 -2.73 8.85 -11.25
N GLY A 258 -1.94 9.52 -12.09
CA GLY A 258 -2.40 10.29 -13.24
C GLY A 258 -2.95 11.66 -12.88
N ALA A 259 -3.89 11.74 -11.96
CA ALA A 259 -4.33 12.97 -11.31
C ALA A 259 -3.68 13.19 -9.93
N ASP A 260 -2.97 12.18 -9.42
CA ASP A 260 -2.08 12.24 -8.25
C ASP A 260 -2.74 12.75 -6.96
N TYR A 261 -3.55 11.91 -6.33
CA TYR A 261 -4.24 12.25 -5.08
C TYR A 261 -4.46 11.04 -4.17
N ALA A 262 -4.78 11.30 -2.91
CA ALA A 262 -5.46 10.38 -2.02
C ALA A 262 -6.88 10.86 -1.75
N ALA A 263 -7.83 9.94 -1.66
CA ALA A 263 -9.22 10.28 -1.36
C ALA A 263 -9.86 9.30 -0.38
N ARG A 264 -10.89 9.76 0.32
CA ARG A 264 -11.78 8.93 1.12
C ARG A 264 -13.19 9.01 0.57
N HIS A 265 -13.77 7.85 0.36
CA HIS A 265 -15.17 7.71 -0.05
C HIS A 265 -15.97 6.97 1.02
N ASP A 266 -17.26 7.23 1.09
CA ASP A 266 -18.19 6.41 1.84
C ASP A 266 -18.32 5.04 1.18
N LEU A 267 -18.12 3.98 1.95
CA LEU A 267 -18.06 2.61 1.42
C LEU A 267 -19.40 2.15 0.86
N ALA A 268 -20.52 2.57 1.46
CA ALA A 268 -21.85 2.13 1.05
C ALA A 268 -22.33 2.84 -0.23
N SER A 269 -22.06 4.14 -0.37
CA SER A 269 -22.57 4.96 -1.48
C SER A 269 -21.53 5.28 -2.56
N GLY A 270 -20.24 5.10 -2.30
CA GLY A 270 -19.17 5.60 -3.16
C GLY A 270 -18.95 7.12 -3.08
N GLY A 271 -19.74 7.84 -2.24
CA GLY A 271 -19.71 9.30 -2.13
C GLY A 271 -18.38 9.84 -1.61
N LEU A 272 -17.83 10.88 -2.27
CA LEU A 272 -16.59 11.52 -1.85
C LEU A 272 -16.77 12.24 -0.50
N GLN A 273 -15.86 11.98 0.43
CA GLN A 273 -15.85 12.61 1.75
C GLN A 273 -14.73 13.64 1.89
N TRP A 274 -13.54 13.33 1.38
CA TRP A 274 -12.42 14.25 1.25
C TRP A 274 -11.43 13.74 0.21
N TRP A 275 -10.57 14.63 -0.27
CA TRP A 275 -9.42 14.30 -1.08
C TRP A 275 -8.25 15.25 -0.74
N THR A 276 -7.04 14.80 -1.03
CA THR A 276 -5.80 15.54 -0.83
C THR A 276 -4.93 15.37 -2.06
N ASP A 277 -4.55 16.48 -2.67
CA ASP A 277 -3.70 16.52 -3.86
C ASP A 277 -2.23 16.28 -3.50
N THR A 278 -1.52 15.66 -4.42
CA THR A 278 -0.08 15.40 -4.31
C THR A 278 0.62 15.73 -5.62
N SER A 279 1.91 16.05 -5.58
CA SER A 279 2.67 16.41 -6.79
C SER A 279 3.10 15.20 -7.63
N GLY A 280 2.84 14.00 -7.19
CA GLY A 280 3.13 12.73 -7.86
C GLY A 280 2.28 11.63 -7.26
N SER A 281 2.16 10.48 -7.93
CA SER A 281 1.21 9.43 -7.57
C SER A 281 1.36 8.94 -6.13
N VAL A 282 0.22 8.72 -5.50
CA VAL A 282 0.10 7.94 -4.27
C VAL A 282 0.02 6.47 -4.70
N GLN A 283 0.93 5.64 -4.18
CA GLN A 283 1.14 4.26 -4.61
C GLN A 283 0.75 3.24 -3.54
N ALA A 284 0.71 3.68 -2.28
CA ALA A 284 0.30 2.88 -1.14
C ALA A 284 -0.47 3.75 -0.14
N ILE A 285 -1.46 3.15 0.51
CA ILE A 285 -2.28 3.81 1.51
C ILE A 285 -2.56 2.87 2.68
N GLU A 286 -2.20 3.27 3.91
CA GLU A 286 -2.37 2.43 5.09
C GLU A 286 -2.95 3.23 6.26
N ARG A 287 -3.85 2.60 7.04
CA ARG A 287 -4.46 3.22 8.20
C ARG A 287 -3.76 2.81 9.49
N ILE A 288 -2.94 3.69 10.01
CA ILE A 288 -2.15 3.45 11.23
C ILE A 288 -2.92 3.67 12.54
N SER A 289 -4.09 4.30 12.48
CA SER A 289 -5.02 4.46 13.60
C SER A 289 -6.40 4.87 13.10
N TRP A 290 -7.40 4.91 13.98
CA TRP A 290 -8.74 5.44 13.64
C TRP A 290 -8.72 6.89 13.14
N GLY A 291 -7.69 7.65 13.49
CA GLY A 291 -7.56 9.08 13.16
C GLY A 291 -6.51 9.40 12.11
N THR A 292 -5.71 8.44 11.63
CA THR A 292 -4.56 8.72 10.76
C THR A 292 -4.40 7.68 9.67
N VAL A 293 -4.22 8.16 8.44
CA VAL A 293 -3.84 7.39 7.26
C VAL A 293 -2.47 7.86 6.80
N VAL A 294 -1.61 6.92 6.42
CA VAL A 294 -0.30 7.18 5.81
C VAL A 294 -0.40 6.97 4.32
N LEU A 295 0.19 7.88 3.57
CA LEU A 295 0.32 7.87 2.12
C LEU A 295 1.78 7.58 1.76
N GLY A 296 2.00 6.62 0.88
CA GLY A 296 3.29 6.31 0.27
C GLY A 296 3.25 6.57 -1.24
N GLY A 297 4.36 6.99 -1.84
CA GLY A 297 4.38 7.21 -3.30
C GLY A 297 5.65 7.84 -3.80
N HIS A 298 5.58 8.47 -4.97
CA HIS A 298 6.72 9.22 -5.54
C HIS A 298 6.51 10.74 -5.52
N PHE A 299 5.52 11.22 -4.75
CA PHE A 299 5.28 12.64 -4.55
C PHE A 299 6.40 13.30 -3.71
N GLN A 300 6.55 14.60 -3.88
CA GLN A 300 7.44 15.45 -3.08
C GLN A 300 6.67 16.52 -2.29
N TRP A 301 5.44 16.79 -2.68
CA TRP A 301 4.58 17.83 -2.10
C TRP A 301 3.19 17.26 -1.85
N VAL A 302 2.57 17.71 -0.79
CA VAL A 302 1.19 17.34 -0.40
C VAL A 302 0.44 18.60 -0.07
N ALA A 303 -0.81 18.69 -0.51
CA ALA A 303 -1.69 19.81 -0.27
C ALA A 303 -2.02 19.98 1.21
N ASP A 304 -2.07 21.23 1.66
CA ASP A 304 -2.65 21.63 2.93
C ASP A 304 -4.15 21.96 2.77
N ALA A 305 -4.85 22.14 3.89
CA ALA A 305 -6.28 22.47 3.86
C ALA A 305 -6.62 23.73 3.05
N ASP A 306 -5.66 24.66 2.96
CA ASP A 306 -5.82 25.96 2.29
C ASP A 306 -5.22 25.96 0.87
N THR A 307 -4.63 24.83 0.43
CA THR A 307 -3.96 24.72 -0.88
C THR A 307 -4.51 23.50 -1.61
N PRO A 308 -5.47 23.65 -2.51
CA PRO A 308 -6.15 22.52 -3.13
C PRO A 308 -5.32 21.75 -4.15
N GLU A 309 -4.28 22.38 -4.74
CA GLU A 309 -3.46 21.76 -5.81
C GLU A 309 -1.97 22.00 -5.59
N CYS A 310 -1.16 20.96 -5.74
CA CYS A 310 0.28 21.01 -5.51
C CYS A 310 1.14 21.16 -6.77
N GLY A 311 0.57 21.16 -7.97
CA GLY A 311 1.34 21.13 -9.20
C GLY A 311 2.00 19.75 -9.42
N THR A 312 3.19 19.72 -10.00
CA THR A 312 3.98 18.51 -10.24
C THR A 312 5.27 18.53 -9.43
N ASN A 313 6.01 17.41 -9.41
CA ASN A 313 7.34 17.37 -8.77
C ASN A 313 8.34 18.35 -9.41
N ASP A 314 8.19 18.61 -10.71
CA ASP A 314 9.06 19.50 -11.47
C ASP A 314 8.60 20.98 -11.43
N ASP A 315 7.29 21.21 -11.21
CA ASP A 315 6.67 22.53 -11.10
C ASP A 315 5.68 22.58 -9.94
N PRO A 316 6.18 22.60 -8.68
CA PRO A 316 5.33 22.57 -7.50
C PRO A 316 4.71 23.92 -7.19
N VAL A 317 3.48 23.90 -6.68
CA VAL A 317 2.87 25.07 -6.06
C VAL A 317 3.49 25.32 -4.69
N ARG A 318 4.14 26.45 -4.50
CA ARG A 318 4.96 26.78 -3.31
C ARG A 318 4.21 26.78 -1.97
N SER A 319 2.90 26.80 -1.99
CA SER A 319 2.06 26.75 -0.77
C SER A 319 1.82 25.32 -0.26
N CYS A 320 2.16 24.28 -1.04
CA CYS A 320 2.09 22.92 -0.55
C CYS A 320 3.25 22.57 0.37
N SER A 321 3.00 21.68 1.30
CA SER A 321 4.01 21.20 2.23
C SER A 321 4.93 20.16 1.60
N VAL A 322 6.23 20.28 1.84
CA VAL A 322 7.21 19.26 1.43
C VAL A 322 6.98 17.97 2.22
N ARG A 323 6.74 16.88 1.49
CA ARG A 323 6.63 15.51 2.00
C ARG A 323 7.27 14.57 1.01
N LEU A 324 8.50 14.16 1.28
CA LEU A 324 9.23 13.30 0.35
C LEU A 324 8.75 11.85 0.50
N ARG A 325 7.84 11.43 -0.38
CA ARG A 325 7.38 10.05 -0.59
C ARG A 325 6.57 9.41 0.54
N LEU A 326 6.53 10.01 1.72
CA LEU A 326 5.67 9.61 2.83
C LEU A 326 4.99 10.83 3.45
N ALA A 327 3.70 10.68 3.76
CA ALA A 327 2.93 11.69 4.46
C ALA A 327 1.88 11.02 5.34
N ALA A 328 1.48 11.69 6.41
CA ALA A 328 0.33 11.29 7.21
C ALA A 328 -0.77 12.33 7.10
N VAL A 329 -2.01 11.88 6.92
CA VAL A 329 -3.19 12.73 6.87
C VAL A 329 -4.25 12.29 7.87
N SER A 330 -5.14 13.20 8.23
CA SER A 330 -6.31 12.88 9.05
C SER A 330 -7.23 11.93 8.29
N ALA A 331 -7.50 10.74 8.83
CA ALA A 331 -8.43 9.80 8.24
C ALA A 331 -9.84 10.37 8.08
N ARG A 332 -10.23 11.36 8.89
CA ARG A 332 -11.56 11.99 8.87
C ARG A 332 -11.68 13.12 7.87
N THR A 333 -10.64 13.93 7.70
CA THR A 333 -10.72 15.22 6.97
C THR A 333 -9.71 15.34 5.82
N GLY A 334 -8.77 14.40 5.66
CA GLY A 334 -7.68 14.51 4.68
C GLY A 334 -6.60 15.54 5.05
N THR A 335 -6.76 16.30 6.15
CA THR A 335 -5.82 17.35 6.55
C THR A 335 -4.45 16.76 6.85
N LEU A 336 -3.41 17.36 6.26
CA LEU A 336 -2.01 16.96 6.44
C LEU A 336 -1.58 17.04 7.91
N ARG A 337 -0.77 16.08 8.34
CA ARG A 337 -0.18 16.00 9.67
C ARG A 337 1.29 16.41 9.64
N GLU A 338 1.85 16.78 10.81
CA GLU A 338 3.24 17.20 10.93
C GLU A 338 4.26 16.06 10.74
N TRP A 339 3.84 14.79 10.87
CA TRP A 339 4.69 13.62 10.69
C TRP A 339 5.32 13.60 9.29
N ASN A 340 6.66 13.56 9.22
CA ASN A 340 7.43 13.69 7.99
C ASN A 340 8.74 12.88 8.06
N PRO A 341 8.72 11.57 7.92
CA PRO A 341 9.92 10.76 7.83
C PRO A 341 10.46 10.85 6.39
N VAL A 342 11.31 11.80 6.14
CA VAL A 342 11.91 12.06 4.82
C VAL A 342 12.45 10.76 4.22
N VAL A 343 11.94 10.38 3.03
CA VAL A 343 12.38 9.22 2.26
C VAL A 343 13.14 9.67 1.03
N THR A 344 14.34 9.14 0.82
CA THR A 344 15.18 9.45 -0.34
C THR A 344 15.61 8.19 -1.09
N GLY A 345 15.98 8.32 -2.37
CA GLY A 345 16.35 7.18 -3.22
C GLY A 345 15.83 7.36 -4.65
N ALA A 346 15.53 6.26 -5.33
CA ALA A 346 15.00 6.27 -6.69
C ALA A 346 13.68 7.02 -6.82
N TYR A 347 13.36 7.43 -8.01
CA TYR A 347 12.17 8.25 -8.32
C TYR A 347 10.86 7.58 -7.85
N SER A 348 10.74 6.27 -8.04
CA SER A 348 9.51 5.53 -7.79
C SER A 348 9.04 5.49 -6.33
N GLY A 349 9.95 5.69 -5.37
CA GLY A 349 9.60 5.95 -3.95
C GLY A 349 9.06 4.76 -3.16
N VAL A 350 7.91 4.96 -2.51
CA VAL A 350 7.26 3.98 -1.62
C VAL A 350 6.14 3.26 -2.36
N TRP A 351 6.20 1.92 -2.38
CA TRP A 351 5.24 1.05 -3.06
C TRP A 351 4.29 0.29 -2.15
N SER A 352 4.70 0.04 -0.91
CA SER A 352 3.91 -0.74 0.04
C SER A 352 4.02 -0.16 1.44
N LEU A 353 2.91 -0.23 2.16
CA LEU A 353 2.77 0.11 3.57
C LEU A 353 1.95 -1.00 4.24
N ASP A 354 2.38 -1.46 5.39
CA ASP A 354 1.59 -2.39 6.21
C ASP A 354 1.81 -2.12 7.70
N LEU A 355 0.74 -2.14 8.47
CA LEU A 355 0.76 -1.96 9.90
C LEU A 355 0.64 -3.30 10.61
N ASP A 356 1.68 -3.71 11.32
CA ASP A 356 1.60 -4.93 12.08
C ASP A 356 0.67 -4.82 13.32
N PRO A 357 0.23 -5.95 13.89
CA PRO A 357 -0.63 -5.94 15.07
C PRO A 357 -0.01 -5.30 16.32
N LEU A 358 1.31 -5.07 16.33
CA LEU A 358 2.03 -4.36 17.40
C LEU A 358 2.10 -2.85 17.17
N GLY A 359 1.49 -2.35 16.08
CA GLY A 359 1.44 -0.94 15.72
C GLY A 359 2.73 -0.41 15.09
N ARG A 360 3.59 -1.26 14.55
CA ARG A 360 4.78 -0.85 13.80
C ARG A 360 4.44 -0.74 12.32
N LEU A 361 4.84 0.36 11.70
CA LEU A 361 4.62 0.58 10.27
C LEU A 361 5.80 0.03 9.47
N HIS A 362 5.50 -0.88 8.58
CA HIS A 362 6.43 -1.43 7.59
C HIS A 362 6.31 -0.66 6.29
N VAL A 363 7.45 -0.31 5.71
CA VAL A 363 7.55 0.53 4.50
C VAL A 363 8.41 -0.19 3.48
N GLY A 364 7.85 -0.44 2.30
CA GLY A 364 8.54 -1.04 1.15
C GLY A 364 8.63 -0.09 -0.04
N GLY A 365 9.68 -0.20 -0.84
CA GLY A 365 9.82 0.68 -2.01
C GLY A 365 11.17 0.61 -2.71
N GLU A 366 11.49 1.67 -3.45
CA GLU A 366 12.75 1.87 -4.18
C GLU A 366 13.65 2.91 -3.48
N PHE A 367 13.52 3.10 -2.21
CA PHE A 367 14.28 4.09 -1.44
C PHE A 367 15.63 3.53 -0.95
N THR A 368 16.54 4.44 -0.61
CA THR A 368 17.86 4.12 -0.05
C THR A 368 18.09 4.72 1.33
N SER A 369 17.20 5.63 1.76
CA SER A 369 17.19 6.13 3.14
C SER A 369 15.78 6.53 3.58
N ILE A 370 15.53 6.46 4.89
CA ILE A 370 14.30 6.92 5.54
C ILE A 370 14.65 7.51 6.91
N GLY A 371 14.04 8.64 7.28
CA GLY A 371 14.29 9.29 8.56
C GLY A 371 15.76 9.68 8.78
N GLY A 372 16.53 9.91 7.72
CA GLY A 372 17.97 10.23 7.78
C GLY A 372 18.88 9.01 8.00
N GLN A 373 18.33 7.80 8.06
CA GLN A 373 19.09 6.56 8.18
C GLN A 373 19.21 5.88 6.81
N ALA A 374 20.40 5.34 6.50
CA ALA A 374 20.61 4.51 5.33
C ALA A 374 19.84 3.19 5.49
N GLN A 375 18.85 2.96 4.62
CA GLN A 375 17.95 1.81 4.70
C GLN A 375 17.50 1.46 3.29
N LEU A 376 17.84 0.26 2.80
CA LEU A 376 17.55 -0.12 1.43
C LEU A 376 16.23 -0.85 1.31
N TYR A 377 15.30 -0.27 0.58
CA TYR A 377 14.07 -0.84 0.03
C TYR A 377 13.03 -1.34 1.03
N TYR A 378 13.41 -1.58 2.28
CA TYR A 378 12.52 -1.95 3.38
C TYR A 378 12.94 -1.25 4.67
N ALA A 379 11.98 -0.77 5.42
CA ALA A 379 12.17 -0.18 6.74
C ALA A 379 10.99 -0.50 7.66
N ARG A 380 11.27 -0.57 8.98
CA ARG A 380 10.25 -0.65 10.02
C ARG A 380 10.34 0.62 10.88
N LEU A 381 9.23 1.32 10.99
CA LEU A 381 9.07 2.47 11.87
C LEU A 381 8.40 2.01 13.16
N GLY A 382 8.92 2.46 14.30
CA GLY A 382 8.52 1.99 15.63
C GLY A 382 7.02 2.11 15.94
N ALA A 383 6.60 1.52 17.06
CA ALA A 383 5.20 1.48 17.48
C ALA A 383 4.59 2.89 17.57
N ILE A 384 3.33 3.01 17.18
CA ILE A 384 2.54 4.24 17.07
C ILE A 384 1.73 4.42 18.35
#